data_405dd671f8ac8e9f393086922cb8eff2
#
_entry.id   405dd671f8ac8e9f393086922cb8eff2
#
_cell.length_a   1.000
_cell.length_b   1.000
_cell.length_c   1.000
_cell.angle_alpha   90.00
_cell.angle_beta   90.00
_cell.angle_gamma   90.00
#
_symmetry.space_group_name_H-M   'P 1'
#
loop_
_entity.id
_entity.type
_entity.pdbx_description
1 polymer ?
#
loop_
_entity_poly.entity_id
_entity_poly.type
_entity_poly.pdbx_seq_one_letter_code
_entity_poly.pdbx_strand_id
1 'polypeptide(L)'
;MSQTPKPPRSAPSSAPAPAPRRPSRRRLEEEQRQRLIIIATASALAIALIAIVSGVIYEQLWIPSRPVAQVGATTLTRSDYWRERRLAYAREIYQNFQLLDLFGASSPQLAQQFQGRSIVIDQQIRALRRAEIEERIVSEWIDRQIKQRAAADFGITINDDAVKQEAVADLAFIFIPPPPEPTPTPDPNVTPEPTIDPAATATPEPTATPSPTPGGPTPTREPSPTLAPTFTPVPTPLPAEAQVQFDQIIDEIYRRYELELIVTETSPELSKDEFREALLSQYRERLLNDEIQARLVPEESFTASTEVERVQARQILIAVNPPAEATAEQIEAAFAAALPAAQDIVAQLRAGADFATLAAERSDDIGSRDNGGDIGSFDRNGFADNGATYPPELVEAAFSLPVNQISDPIRTQFGWHILEVTRQTIPSKEDQLQRARTEAFDRWIAEQRAAADIRRFPEPTPTPTPFPTEPAPTIVPTYLPGPPTPIPTPTLEPTIEVTPEPTPTATVTP
;
A
#
# COMPACT_ATOMS: atom_id res chain seq x y z
N MET A 1 -137.41 3.51 9.17
CA MET A 1 -136.89 2.14 9.23
C MET A 1 -135.39 2.23 9.61
N SER A 2 -135.19 1.87 10.87
CA SER A 2 -133.94 2.02 11.61
C SER A 2 -132.99 0.90 11.32
N GLN A 3 -131.73 1.22 11.06
CA GLN A 3 -130.65 0.27 11.20
C GLN A 3 -129.60 0.84 12.16
N THR A 4 -129.45 0.10 13.24
CA THR A 4 -128.48 0.33 14.29
C THR A 4 -127.07 -0.06 13.86
N PRO A 5 -126.05 0.70 14.20
CA PRO A 5 -124.65 0.37 13.89
C PRO A 5 -124.10 -0.58 14.94
N LYS A 6 -123.30 -1.55 14.45
CA LYS A 6 -122.56 -2.58 15.17
C LYS A 6 -121.31 -1.98 15.84
N PRO A 7 -120.97 -2.33 17.09
CA PRO A 7 -119.79 -1.76 17.74
C PRO A 7 -118.48 -2.31 17.21
N PRO A 8 -117.33 -1.57 17.25
CA PRO A 8 -116.02 -1.98 16.73
C PRO A 8 -115.40 -3.06 17.63
N ARG A 9 -114.76 -4.02 16.96
CA ARG A 9 -113.93 -5.07 17.57
C ARG A 9 -112.73 -4.45 18.27
N SER A 10 -112.51 -4.80 19.55
CA SER A 10 -111.32 -4.51 20.34
C SER A 10 -110.10 -5.17 19.77
N ALA A 11 -109.03 -4.39 19.62
CA ALA A 11 -107.69 -4.83 19.20
C ALA A 11 -107.07 -5.79 20.24
N PRO A 12 -106.31 -6.80 19.84
CA PRO A 12 -105.60 -7.65 20.78
C PRO A 12 -104.52 -6.92 21.53
N SER A 13 -104.51 -7.01 22.84
CA SER A 13 -103.48 -6.51 23.75
C SER A 13 -102.09 -7.11 23.38
N SER A 14 -101.17 -6.23 23.09
CA SER A 14 -99.72 -6.62 22.89
C SER A 14 -99.20 -7.17 24.23
N ALA A 15 -98.79 -8.42 24.20
CA ALA A 15 -98.08 -9.04 25.33
C ALA A 15 -96.73 -8.30 25.61
N PRO A 16 -96.36 -8.08 26.85
CA PRO A 16 -95.12 -7.45 27.20
C PRO A 16 -93.92 -8.29 26.72
N ALA A 17 -92.93 -7.64 26.10
CA ALA A 17 -91.71 -8.28 25.68
C ALA A 17 -91.04 -9.01 26.86
N PRO A 18 -90.52 -10.21 26.64
CA PRO A 18 -89.84 -10.93 27.70
C PRO A 18 -88.66 -10.16 28.24
N ALA A 19 -88.55 -9.96 29.51
CA ALA A 19 -87.44 -9.28 30.16
C ALA A 19 -86.16 -9.98 29.86
N PRO A 20 -85.06 -9.24 29.62
CA PRO A 20 -83.73 -9.84 29.28
C PRO A 20 -83.35 -10.80 30.43
N ARG A 21 -83.17 -12.07 30.08
CA ARG A 21 -82.72 -13.08 31.03
C ARG A 21 -81.33 -12.71 31.53
N ARG A 22 -81.14 -12.49 32.82
CA ARG A 22 -79.81 -12.25 33.43
C ARG A 22 -78.88 -13.41 33.09
N PRO A 23 -77.70 -13.14 32.56
CA PRO A 23 -76.76 -14.19 32.21
C PRO A 23 -76.40 -15.01 33.46
N SER A 24 -76.26 -16.33 33.29
CA SER A 24 -75.90 -17.22 34.40
C SER A 24 -74.44 -16.88 34.86
N ARG A 25 -74.17 -17.02 36.16
CA ARG A 25 -72.81 -16.74 36.70
C ARG A 25 -71.69 -17.43 35.92
N ARG A 26 -71.92 -18.64 35.45
CA ARG A 26 -70.96 -19.41 34.62
C ARG A 26 -70.61 -18.70 33.25
N ARG A 27 -71.65 -18.14 32.59
CA ARG A 27 -71.40 -17.38 31.33
C ARG A 27 -70.59 -16.10 31.57
N LEU A 28 -70.86 -15.40 32.67
CA LEU A 28 -70.06 -14.22 33.03
C LEU A 28 -68.62 -14.57 33.38
N GLU A 29 -68.38 -15.67 34.04
CA GLU A 29 -67.03 -16.17 34.35
C GLU A 29 -66.30 -16.62 33.07
N GLU A 30 -66.94 -17.27 32.10
CA GLU A 30 -66.42 -17.66 30.82
C GLU A 30 -66.07 -16.44 29.94
N GLU A 31 -66.99 -15.45 29.88
CA GLU A 31 -66.70 -14.18 29.16
C GLU A 31 -65.54 -13.40 29.80
N GLN A 32 -65.46 -13.37 31.14
CA GLN A 32 -64.33 -12.75 31.83
C GLN A 32 -63.04 -13.49 31.55
N ARG A 33 -62.97 -14.81 31.54
CA ARG A 33 -61.78 -15.61 31.17
C ARG A 33 -61.44 -15.40 29.72
N GLN A 34 -62.38 -15.37 28.78
CA GLN A 34 -62.11 -15.08 27.37
C GLN A 34 -61.56 -13.67 27.20
N ARG A 35 -62.13 -12.66 27.88
CA ARG A 35 -61.54 -11.28 27.83
C ARG A 35 -60.16 -11.22 28.40
N LEU A 36 -59.87 -11.90 29.51
CA LEU A 36 -58.49 -11.96 30.06
C LEU A 36 -57.52 -12.64 29.13
N ILE A 37 -57.91 -13.73 28.45
CA ILE A 37 -57.07 -14.41 27.46
C ILE A 37 -56.79 -13.49 26.25
N ILE A 38 -57.84 -12.81 25.74
CA ILE A 38 -57.70 -11.86 24.63
C ILE A 38 -56.78 -10.70 25.01
N ILE A 39 -56.96 -10.13 26.21
CA ILE A 39 -56.10 -9.04 26.70
C ILE A 39 -54.66 -9.53 26.88
N ALA A 40 -54.45 -10.70 27.48
CA ALA A 40 -53.11 -11.27 27.67
C ALA A 40 -52.42 -11.56 26.34
N THR A 41 -53.16 -12.13 25.37
CA THR A 41 -52.61 -12.39 24.02
C THR A 41 -52.32 -11.08 23.28
N ALA A 42 -53.21 -10.11 23.33
CA ALA A 42 -53.02 -8.80 22.72
C ALA A 42 -51.81 -8.06 23.35
N SER A 43 -51.66 -8.13 24.68
CA SER A 43 -50.52 -7.55 25.40
C SER A 43 -49.20 -8.24 25.03
N ALA A 44 -49.18 -9.56 24.93
CA ALA A 44 -48.02 -10.32 24.52
C ALA A 44 -47.58 -9.96 23.07
N LEU A 45 -48.55 -9.84 22.16
CA LEU A 45 -48.29 -9.39 20.78
C LEU A 45 -47.77 -7.95 20.72
N ALA A 46 -48.35 -7.05 21.53
CA ALA A 46 -47.89 -5.67 21.61
C ALA A 46 -46.46 -5.58 22.16
N ILE A 47 -46.09 -6.34 23.19
CA ILE A 47 -44.75 -6.40 23.74
C ILE A 47 -43.77 -6.96 22.69
N ALA A 48 -44.14 -8.03 21.99
CA ALA A 48 -43.32 -8.59 20.91
C ALA A 48 -43.09 -7.57 19.77
N LEU A 49 -44.14 -6.84 19.38
CA LEU A 49 -44.02 -5.79 18.37
C LEU A 49 -43.11 -4.65 18.83
N ILE A 50 -43.26 -4.19 20.07
CA ILE A 50 -42.41 -3.16 20.67
C ILE A 50 -40.95 -3.64 20.70
N ALA A 51 -40.70 -4.89 21.07
CA ALA A 51 -39.35 -5.45 21.08
C ALA A 51 -38.70 -5.48 19.67
N ILE A 52 -39.47 -5.91 18.65
CA ILE A 52 -39.03 -5.91 17.26
C ILE A 52 -38.75 -4.48 16.77
N VAL A 53 -39.68 -3.55 16.98
CA VAL A 53 -39.53 -2.15 16.57
C VAL A 53 -38.33 -1.51 17.28
N SER A 54 -38.18 -1.76 18.58
CA SER A 54 -37.04 -1.27 19.36
C SER A 54 -35.70 -1.85 18.82
N GLY A 55 -35.69 -3.14 18.48
CA GLY A 55 -34.53 -3.79 17.86
C GLY A 55 -34.16 -3.16 16.51
N VAL A 56 -35.14 -2.91 15.65
CA VAL A 56 -34.96 -2.25 14.37
C VAL A 56 -34.44 -0.81 14.54
N ILE A 57 -35.05 -0.04 15.46
CA ILE A 57 -34.56 1.33 15.75
C ILE A 57 -33.13 1.30 16.28
N TYR A 58 -32.80 0.38 17.15
CA TYR A 58 -31.47 0.22 17.69
C TYR A 58 -30.44 -0.09 16.59
N GLU A 59 -30.73 -1.09 15.73
CA GLU A 59 -29.79 -1.52 14.68
C GLU A 59 -29.71 -0.57 13.50
N GLN A 60 -30.84 0.03 13.08
CA GLN A 60 -30.89 0.82 11.83
C GLN A 60 -30.67 2.32 12.06
N LEU A 61 -30.88 2.85 13.24
CA LEU A 61 -30.76 4.27 13.53
C LEU A 61 -29.68 4.57 14.58
N TRP A 62 -29.73 3.85 15.71
CA TRP A 62 -28.89 4.18 16.85
C TRP A 62 -27.42 3.73 16.64
N ILE A 63 -27.16 2.51 16.18
CA ILE A 63 -25.80 2.03 15.91
C ILE A 63 -25.13 2.87 14.82
N PRO A 64 -25.73 3.11 13.64
CA PRO A 64 -25.11 3.91 12.57
C PRO A 64 -24.81 5.35 12.98
N SER A 65 -25.60 5.96 13.85
CA SER A 65 -25.41 7.35 14.29
C SER A 65 -24.35 7.54 15.38
N ARG A 66 -23.78 6.45 15.92
CA ARG A 66 -22.74 6.57 16.96
C ARG A 66 -21.51 7.26 16.44
N PRO A 67 -20.94 8.21 17.19
CA PRO A 67 -19.70 8.84 16.81
C PRO A 67 -18.52 7.86 16.95
N VAL A 68 -17.59 7.89 15.99
CA VAL A 68 -16.32 7.15 15.99
C VAL A 68 -15.16 8.10 16.27
N ALA A 69 -15.14 9.24 15.58
CA ALA A 69 -14.17 10.29 15.77
C ALA A 69 -14.77 11.66 15.52
N GLN A 70 -14.12 12.72 16.01
CA GLN A 70 -14.53 14.09 15.78
C GLN A 70 -13.30 14.95 15.59
N VAL A 71 -13.33 15.89 14.63
CA VAL A 71 -12.31 16.90 14.39
C VAL A 71 -13.00 18.28 14.37
N GLY A 72 -12.84 19.04 15.43
CA GLY A 72 -13.56 20.29 15.60
C GLY A 72 -15.09 20.08 15.58
N ALA A 73 -15.79 20.65 14.58
CA ALA A 73 -17.24 20.50 14.44
C ALA A 73 -17.66 19.27 13.61
N THR A 74 -16.77 18.63 12.88
CA THR A 74 -17.07 17.51 11.99
C THR A 74 -16.95 16.19 12.74
N THR A 75 -17.99 15.36 12.69
CA THR A 75 -18.05 14.07 13.36
C THR A 75 -18.10 12.95 12.34
N LEU A 76 -17.23 11.96 12.50
CA LEU A 76 -17.29 10.68 11.79
C LEU A 76 -18.27 9.78 12.55
N THR A 77 -19.43 9.53 11.96
CA THR A 77 -20.37 8.55 12.51
C THR A 77 -19.98 7.13 12.09
N ARG A 78 -20.57 6.11 12.72
CA ARG A 78 -20.31 4.72 12.35
C ARG A 78 -20.78 4.40 10.93
N SER A 79 -21.86 5.01 10.47
CA SER A 79 -22.28 4.88 9.06
C SER A 79 -21.28 5.49 8.09
N ASP A 80 -20.72 6.66 8.43
CA ASP A 80 -19.69 7.30 7.61
C ASP A 80 -18.39 6.49 7.61
N TYR A 81 -18.01 5.93 8.76
CA TYR A 81 -16.88 5.00 8.85
C TYR A 81 -17.06 3.77 7.96
N TRP A 82 -18.26 3.15 7.93
CA TRP A 82 -18.51 2.03 7.03
C TRP A 82 -18.39 2.42 5.57
N ARG A 83 -18.86 3.61 5.18
CA ARG A 83 -18.69 4.14 3.83
C ARG A 83 -17.21 4.36 3.50
N GLU A 84 -16.46 5.00 4.39
CA GLU A 84 -15.00 5.19 4.21
C GLU A 84 -14.26 3.87 4.04
N ARG A 85 -14.61 2.87 4.84
CA ARG A 85 -14.00 1.54 4.75
C ARG A 85 -14.35 0.83 3.44
N ARG A 86 -15.59 0.96 2.95
CA ARG A 86 -16.00 0.44 1.64
C ARG A 86 -15.21 1.09 0.50
N LEU A 87 -15.00 2.41 0.56
CA LEU A 87 -14.15 3.11 -0.41
C LEU A 87 -12.69 2.68 -0.33
N ALA A 88 -12.18 2.42 0.87
CA ALA A 88 -10.85 1.84 1.04
C ALA A 88 -10.74 0.44 0.43
N TYR A 89 -11.74 -0.42 0.59
CA TYR A 89 -11.81 -1.72 -0.06
C TYR A 89 -11.86 -1.60 -1.59
N ALA A 90 -12.63 -0.67 -2.14
CA ALA A 90 -12.64 -0.42 -3.58
C ALA A 90 -11.25 -0.02 -4.10
N ARG A 91 -10.50 0.81 -3.34
CA ARG A 91 -9.10 1.15 -3.64
C ARG A 91 -8.19 -0.07 -3.62
N GLU A 92 -8.29 -0.90 -2.59
CA GLU A 92 -7.49 -2.14 -2.49
C GLU A 92 -7.71 -3.07 -3.68
N ILE A 93 -8.95 -3.22 -4.15
CA ILE A 93 -9.28 -4.08 -5.30
C ILE A 93 -8.62 -3.56 -6.57
N TYR A 94 -8.82 -2.29 -6.93
CA TYR A 94 -8.23 -1.81 -8.18
C TYR A 94 -6.71 -1.73 -8.14
N GLN A 95 -6.10 -1.44 -6.98
CA GLN A 95 -4.65 -1.49 -6.80
C GLN A 95 -4.11 -2.90 -6.99
N ASN A 96 -4.82 -3.93 -6.53
CA ASN A 96 -4.46 -5.31 -6.83
C ASN A 96 -4.50 -5.61 -8.32
N PHE A 97 -5.46 -5.08 -9.08
CA PHE A 97 -5.50 -5.23 -10.54
C PHE A 97 -4.33 -4.51 -11.21
N GLN A 98 -3.95 -3.31 -10.75
CA GLN A 98 -2.74 -2.63 -11.24
C GLN A 98 -1.48 -3.47 -11.01
N LEU A 99 -1.32 -4.05 -9.82
CA LEU A 99 -0.16 -4.89 -9.50
C LEU A 99 -0.14 -6.17 -10.35
N LEU A 100 -1.31 -6.77 -10.61
CA LEU A 100 -1.43 -7.91 -11.51
C LEU A 100 -1.02 -7.57 -12.95
N ASP A 101 -1.42 -6.43 -13.47
CA ASP A 101 -1.07 -6.00 -14.82
C ASP A 101 0.42 -5.64 -14.95
N LEU A 102 0.98 -4.97 -13.94
CA LEU A 102 2.38 -4.53 -13.97
C LEU A 102 3.37 -5.68 -13.73
N PHE A 103 3.06 -6.61 -12.85
CA PHE A 103 4.02 -7.61 -12.37
C PHE A 103 3.58 -9.06 -12.63
N GLY A 104 2.32 -9.31 -12.95
CA GLY A 104 1.78 -10.67 -13.09
C GLY A 104 2.44 -11.48 -14.18
N ALA A 105 2.81 -10.85 -15.30
CA ALA A 105 3.50 -11.50 -16.41
C ALA A 105 4.96 -11.86 -16.07
N SER A 106 5.63 -11.03 -15.26
CA SER A 106 7.04 -11.21 -14.90
C SER A 106 7.25 -12.11 -13.67
N SER A 107 6.25 -12.25 -12.81
CA SER A 107 6.32 -13.03 -11.57
C SER A 107 5.03 -13.80 -11.29
N PRO A 108 4.95 -15.09 -11.73
CA PRO A 108 3.78 -15.94 -11.49
C PRO A 108 3.43 -16.11 -9.99
N GLN A 109 4.42 -16.06 -9.11
CA GLN A 109 4.19 -16.16 -7.66
C GLN A 109 3.46 -14.92 -7.12
N LEU A 110 3.84 -13.72 -7.60
CA LEU A 110 3.12 -12.48 -7.25
C LEU A 110 1.70 -12.49 -7.81
N ALA A 111 1.52 -12.94 -9.05
CA ALA A 111 0.20 -13.07 -9.65
C ALA A 111 -0.73 -13.94 -8.79
N GLN A 112 -0.27 -15.10 -8.32
CA GLN A 112 -1.05 -15.96 -7.42
C GLN A 112 -1.42 -15.30 -6.09
N GLN A 113 -0.56 -14.43 -5.56
CA GLN A 113 -0.82 -13.73 -4.31
C GLN A 113 -1.95 -12.71 -4.43
N PHE A 114 -2.09 -12.08 -5.59
CA PHE A 114 -3.09 -11.03 -5.85
C PHE A 114 -4.38 -11.58 -6.46
N GLN A 115 -4.34 -12.75 -7.12
CA GLN A 115 -5.53 -13.41 -7.66
C GLN A 115 -6.53 -13.76 -6.54
N GLY A 116 -7.81 -13.51 -6.80
CA GLY A 116 -8.89 -13.81 -5.86
C GLY A 116 -8.91 -12.90 -4.62
N ARG A 117 -8.08 -11.87 -4.57
CA ARG A 117 -8.07 -10.90 -3.46
C ARG A 117 -9.41 -10.20 -3.30
N SER A 118 -10.10 -9.92 -4.40
CA SER A 118 -11.43 -9.33 -4.43
C SER A 118 -12.46 -10.19 -3.69
N ILE A 119 -12.35 -11.52 -3.75
CA ILE A 119 -13.24 -12.45 -3.03
C ILE A 119 -13.09 -12.28 -1.52
N VAL A 120 -11.84 -12.20 -1.04
CA VAL A 120 -11.56 -12.01 0.39
C VAL A 120 -12.09 -10.65 0.86
N ILE A 121 -11.86 -9.61 0.08
CA ILE A 121 -12.35 -8.26 0.38
C ILE A 121 -13.88 -8.22 0.41
N ASP A 122 -14.55 -8.86 -0.56
CA ASP A 122 -16.00 -8.94 -0.59
C ASP A 122 -16.59 -9.62 0.68
N GLN A 123 -15.96 -10.69 1.14
CA GLN A 123 -16.32 -11.32 2.42
C GLN A 123 -16.11 -10.38 3.62
N GLN A 124 -15.03 -9.59 3.62
CA GLN A 124 -14.79 -8.60 4.67
C GLN A 124 -15.86 -7.49 4.66
N ILE A 125 -16.32 -7.06 3.48
CA ILE A 125 -17.39 -6.08 3.35
C ILE A 125 -18.71 -6.62 3.94
N ARG A 126 -19.05 -7.90 3.70
CA ARG A 126 -20.23 -8.55 4.31
C ARG A 126 -20.16 -8.57 5.84
N ALA A 127 -18.97 -8.71 6.39
CA ALA A 127 -18.74 -8.71 7.82
C ALA A 127 -18.59 -7.31 8.45
N LEU A 128 -18.46 -6.26 7.63
CA LEU A 128 -18.03 -4.90 8.02
C LEU A 128 -18.83 -4.31 9.18
N ARG A 129 -20.15 -4.53 9.23
CA ARG A 129 -21.01 -4.01 10.32
C ARG A 129 -20.68 -4.59 11.69
N ARG A 130 -20.04 -5.77 11.73
CA ARG A 130 -19.65 -6.49 12.95
C ARG A 130 -18.15 -6.44 13.21
N ALA A 131 -17.38 -5.93 12.24
CA ALA A 131 -15.94 -5.79 12.35
C ALA A 131 -15.56 -4.68 13.33
N GLU A 132 -14.41 -4.83 13.94
CA GLU A 132 -13.80 -3.79 14.76
C GLU A 132 -13.45 -2.56 13.93
N ILE A 133 -13.40 -1.40 14.58
CA ILE A 133 -13.00 -0.15 13.94
C ILE A 133 -11.50 -0.16 13.73
N GLU A 134 -11.08 -0.05 12.47
CA GLU A 134 -9.67 0.05 12.10
C GLU A 134 -9.17 1.47 12.33
N GLU A 135 -8.20 1.59 13.23
CA GLU A 135 -7.58 2.88 13.58
C GLU A 135 -6.95 3.59 12.39
N ARG A 136 -6.43 2.84 11.42
CA ARG A 136 -5.87 3.40 10.17
C ARG A 136 -6.91 4.23 9.40
N ILE A 137 -8.10 3.70 9.19
CA ILE A 137 -9.19 4.40 8.47
C ILE A 137 -9.64 5.66 9.21
N VAL A 138 -9.72 5.57 10.55
CA VAL A 138 -10.07 6.73 11.38
C VAL A 138 -8.98 7.81 11.27
N SER A 139 -7.71 7.44 11.32
CA SER A 139 -6.58 8.36 11.18
C SER A 139 -6.52 9.00 9.79
N GLU A 140 -6.73 8.24 8.72
CA GLU A 140 -6.82 8.75 7.35
C GLU A 140 -7.97 9.77 7.21
N TRP A 141 -9.12 9.49 7.82
CA TRP A 141 -10.24 10.43 7.83
C TRP A 141 -9.90 11.72 8.59
N ILE A 142 -9.28 11.61 9.78
CA ILE A 142 -8.83 12.77 10.57
C ILE A 142 -7.90 13.65 9.75
N ASP A 143 -6.89 13.06 9.10
CA ASP A 143 -5.94 13.80 8.26
C ASP A 143 -6.62 14.49 7.10
N ARG A 144 -7.57 13.82 6.47
CA ARG A 144 -8.35 14.40 5.39
C ARG A 144 -9.14 15.63 5.88
N GLN A 145 -9.76 15.59 7.08
CA GLN A 145 -10.43 16.74 7.64
C GLN A 145 -9.47 17.92 7.90
N ILE A 146 -8.28 17.62 8.41
CA ILE A 146 -7.21 18.61 8.63
C ILE A 146 -6.78 19.23 7.30
N LYS A 147 -6.48 18.42 6.30
CA LYS A 147 -6.06 18.86 4.96
C LYS A 147 -7.14 19.69 4.26
N GLN A 148 -8.41 19.31 4.35
CA GLN A 148 -9.52 20.07 3.79
C GLN A 148 -9.69 21.44 4.44
N ARG A 149 -9.47 21.54 5.75
CA ARG A 149 -9.47 22.85 6.44
C ARG A 149 -8.32 23.71 5.95
N ALA A 150 -7.12 23.17 5.90
CA ALA A 150 -5.95 23.87 5.41
C ALA A 150 -6.09 24.29 3.94
N ALA A 151 -6.73 23.49 3.11
CA ALA A 151 -7.03 23.85 1.73
C ALA A 151 -7.83 25.15 1.64
N ALA A 152 -8.85 25.30 2.51
CA ALA A 152 -9.64 26.52 2.59
C ALA A 152 -8.79 27.73 3.03
N ASP A 153 -7.91 27.53 4.04
CA ASP A 153 -7.02 28.58 4.57
C ASP A 153 -5.97 29.01 3.54
N PHE A 154 -5.45 28.09 2.74
CA PHE A 154 -4.51 28.34 1.64
C PHE A 154 -5.20 28.81 0.33
N GLY A 155 -6.52 28.84 0.27
CA GLY A 155 -7.27 29.14 -0.94
C GLY A 155 -7.09 28.09 -2.06
N ILE A 156 -6.82 26.84 -1.69
CA ILE A 156 -6.65 25.72 -2.62
C ILE A 156 -8.03 25.18 -3.00
N THR A 157 -8.28 25.06 -4.30
CA THR A 157 -9.50 24.45 -4.85
C THR A 157 -9.10 23.39 -5.87
N ILE A 158 -9.46 22.14 -5.59
CA ILE A 158 -9.23 21.03 -6.51
C ILE A 158 -10.46 20.83 -7.38
N ASN A 159 -10.27 20.99 -8.69
CA ASN A 159 -11.32 20.80 -9.69
C ASN A 159 -11.49 19.31 -10.01
N ASP A 160 -12.72 18.83 -10.10
CA ASP A 160 -13.05 17.43 -10.44
C ASP A 160 -12.57 17.04 -11.85
N ASP A 161 -12.50 17.97 -12.79
CA ASP A 161 -11.96 17.70 -14.12
C ASP A 161 -10.45 17.44 -14.08
N ALA A 162 -9.71 18.18 -13.25
CA ALA A 162 -8.29 17.93 -13.03
C ALA A 162 -8.06 16.56 -12.35
N VAL A 163 -8.92 16.18 -11.38
CA VAL A 163 -8.88 14.88 -10.72
C VAL A 163 -9.05 13.73 -11.71
N LYS A 164 -10.04 13.84 -12.62
CA LYS A 164 -10.27 12.81 -13.65
C LYS A 164 -9.13 12.75 -14.66
N GLN A 165 -8.59 13.90 -15.05
CA GLN A 165 -7.47 13.97 -15.99
C GLN A 165 -6.23 13.28 -15.42
N GLU A 166 -5.91 13.51 -14.16
CA GLU A 166 -4.80 12.84 -13.46
C GLU A 166 -5.03 11.33 -13.37
N ALA A 167 -6.26 10.90 -13.01
CA ALA A 167 -6.61 9.49 -12.97
C ALA A 167 -6.47 8.81 -14.34
N VAL A 168 -6.89 9.48 -15.42
CA VAL A 168 -6.74 8.96 -16.78
C VAL A 168 -5.28 8.87 -17.18
N ALA A 169 -4.47 9.89 -16.88
CA ALA A 169 -3.03 9.88 -17.18
C ALA A 169 -2.31 8.69 -16.54
N ASP A 170 -2.65 8.37 -15.30
CA ASP A 170 -2.03 7.27 -14.55
C ASP A 170 -2.57 5.88 -14.94
N LEU A 171 -3.83 5.77 -15.31
CA LEU A 171 -4.52 4.48 -15.37
C LEU A 171 -4.89 4.02 -16.79
N ALA A 172 -4.93 4.93 -17.77
CA ALA A 172 -5.40 4.57 -19.11
C ALA A 172 -4.55 3.47 -19.76
N PHE A 173 -3.22 3.54 -19.62
CA PHE A 173 -2.31 2.54 -20.19
C PHE A 173 -2.44 1.15 -19.54
N ILE A 174 -3.03 1.07 -18.33
CA ILE A 174 -3.24 -0.18 -17.60
C ILE A 174 -4.61 -0.80 -17.96
N PHE A 175 -5.66 0.03 -17.94
CA PHE A 175 -7.03 -0.46 -18.01
C PHE A 175 -7.70 -0.30 -19.39
N ILE A 176 -7.11 0.50 -20.28
CA ILE A 176 -7.64 0.68 -21.64
C ILE A 176 -6.73 -0.05 -22.62
N PRO A 177 -7.20 -1.12 -23.29
CA PRO A 177 -6.38 -1.81 -24.27
C PRO A 177 -6.02 -0.85 -25.41
N PRO A 178 -4.79 -0.96 -25.96
CA PRO A 178 -4.40 -0.16 -27.11
C PRO A 178 -5.37 -0.43 -28.26
N PRO A 179 -5.65 0.58 -29.10
CA PRO A 179 -6.48 0.39 -30.28
C PRO A 179 -5.88 -0.74 -31.14
N PRO A 180 -6.70 -1.61 -31.74
CA PRO A 180 -6.20 -2.66 -32.60
C PRO A 180 -5.32 -2.04 -33.68
N GLU A 181 -4.11 -2.59 -33.87
CA GLU A 181 -3.25 -2.16 -34.96
C GLU A 181 -4.05 -2.21 -36.26
N PRO A 182 -3.99 -1.14 -37.08
CA PRO A 182 -4.69 -1.17 -38.36
C PRO A 182 -4.17 -2.38 -39.13
N THR A 183 -5.08 -3.32 -39.40
CA THR A 183 -4.76 -4.47 -40.24
C THR A 183 -4.13 -3.91 -41.52
N PRO A 184 -2.88 -4.31 -41.87
CA PRO A 184 -2.26 -3.79 -43.07
C PRO A 184 -3.19 -4.04 -44.23
N THR A 185 -3.73 -2.96 -44.82
CA THR A 185 -4.55 -3.07 -46.03
C THR A 185 -3.67 -3.70 -47.09
N PRO A 186 -4.03 -4.85 -47.66
CA PRO A 186 -3.20 -5.44 -48.68
C PRO A 186 -3.03 -4.41 -49.80
N ASP A 187 -1.78 -4.03 -50.05
CA ASP A 187 -1.46 -3.14 -51.16
C ASP A 187 -1.92 -3.80 -52.46
N PRO A 188 -2.89 -3.23 -53.21
CA PRO A 188 -3.36 -3.84 -54.43
C PRO A 188 -2.28 -3.99 -55.50
N ASN A 189 -1.10 -3.42 -55.33
CA ASN A 189 0.05 -3.52 -56.21
C ASN A 189 1.11 -4.54 -55.77
N VAL A 190 0.94 -5.25 -54.65
CA VAL A 190 1.85 -6.33 -54.28
C VAL A 190 1.47 -7.58 -55.04
N THR A 191 2.17 -7.85 -56.11
CA THR A 191 2.17 -9.14 -56.81
C THR A 191 2.64 -10.20 -55.78
N PRO A 192 1.95 -11.32 -55.59
CA PRO A 192 2.39 -12.36 -54.65
C PRO A 192 3.79 -12.82 -55.03
N GLU A 193 4.69 -12.74 -54.08
CA GLU A 193 6.08 -13.19 -54.20
C GLU A 193 6.06 -14.69 -54.51
N PRO A 194 6.84 -15.15 -55.50
CA PRO A 194 6.88 -16.58 -55.84
C PRO A 194 7.47 -17.37 -54.67
N THR A 195 6.79 -18.42 -54.28
CA THR A 195 7.19 -19.40 -53.26
C THR A 195 8.63 -19.83 -53.49
N ILE A 196 9.55 -19.44 -52.60
CA ILE A 196 10.97 -19.80 -52.71
C ILE A 196 11.12 -21.28 -52.31
N ASP A 197 11.71 -22.05 -53.22
CA ASP A 197 12.17 -23.42 -53.00
C ASP A 197 13.27 -23.44 -51.92
N PRO A 198 13.17 -24.26 -50.85
CA PRO A 198 14.09 -24.23 -49.71
C PRO A 198 15.50 -24.77 -50.01
N ALA A 199 15.91 -24.94 -51.29
CA ALA A 199 17.21 -25.48 -51.67
C ALA A 199 18.22 -24.48 -52.28
N ALA A 200 17.94 -23.14 -52.26
CA ALA A 200 18.88 -22.17 -52.81
C ALA A 200 19.77 -21.59 -51.67
N THR A 201 21.06 -21.92 -51.71
CA THR A 201 22.13 -21.43 -50.84
C THR A 201 22.36 -19.94 -51.07
N ALA A 202 22.23 -19.12 -50.02
CA ALA A 202 22.45 -17.67 -50.06
C ALA A 202 23.95 -17.33 -50.22
N THR A 203 24.26 -16.49 -51.20
CA THR A 203 25.57 -15.82 -51.37
C THR A 203 25.63 -14.61 -50.46
N PRO A 204 26.70 -14.32 -49.68
CA PRO A 204 26.76 -13.20 -48.79
C PRO A 204 26.87 -11.87 -49.57
N GLU A 205 26.06 -10.92 -49.13
CA GLU A 205 25.99 -9.54 -49.61
C GLU A 205 27.23 -8.72 -49.11
N PRO A 206 27.80 -7.79 -49.91
CA PRO A 206 28.97 -7.01 -49.51
C PRO A 206 28.62 -5.92 -48.50
N THR A 207 29.43 -5.82 -47.45
CA THR A 207 29.37 -4.85 -46.37
C THR A 207 29.43 -3.41 -46.87
N ALA A 208 28.44 -2.57 -46.52
CA ALA A 208 28.42 -1.15 -46.85
C ALA A 208 29.49 -0.37 -46.06
N THR A 209 30.28 0.43 -46.76
CA THR A 209 31.29 1.35 -46.23
C THR A 209 30.60 2.59 -45.65
N PRO A 210 30.94 3.09 -44.43
CA PRO A 210 30.32 4.27 -43.86
C PRO A 210 30.72 5.55 -44.61
N SER A 211 29.73 6.37 -44.99
CA SER A 211 29.92 7.69 -45.61
C SER A 211 30.27 8.72 -44.55
N PRO A 212 31.15 9.71 -44.83
CA PRO A 212 31.56 10.74 -43.87
C PRO A 212 30.45 11.77 -43.67
N THR A 213 30.17 12.08 -42.39
CA THR A 213 29.22 13.13 -41.95
C THR A 213 29.78 14.52 -42.22
N PRO A 214 29.06 15.43 -42.90
CA PRO A 214 29.46 16.85 -43.00
C PRO A 214 29.18 17.57 -41.68
N GLY A 215 30.16 18.27 -41.13
CA GLY A 215 30.03 19.16 -40.00
C GLY A 215 29.18 20.37 -40.34
N GLY A 216 28.03 20.51 -39.69
CA GLY A 216 27.20 21.71 -39.75
C GLY A 216 27.60 22.72 -38.68
N PRO A 217 27.36 24.02 -38.89
CA PRO A 217 27.71 25.07 -37.94
C PRO A 217 26.88 24.98 -36.65
N THR A 218 27.55 25.21 -35.51
CA THR A 218 26.98 25.29 -34.16
C THR A 218 25.87 26.39 -34.10
N PRO A 219 24.65 26.08 -33.64
CA PRO A 219 23.62 27.11 -33.50
C PRO A 219 23.98 28.08 -32.36
N THR A 220 23.95 29.37 -32.70
CA THR A 220 24.07 30.47 -31.75
C THR A 220 22.86 30.47 -30.81
N ARG A 221 23.12 30.50 -29.52
CA ARG A 221 22.10 30.50 -28.46
C ARG A 221 21.29 31.82 -28.55
N GLU A 222 19.98 31.71 -28.83
CA GLU A 222 19.05 32.85 -28.73
C GLU A 222 18.89 33.27 -27.25
N PRO A 223 18.69 34.58 -26.97
CA PRO A 223 18.47 35.04 -25.60
C PRO A 223 17.13 34.50 -25.09
N SER A 224 17.14 33.96 -23.86
CA SER A 224 15.95 33.49 -23.15
C SER A 224 14.84 34.57 -23.14
N PRO A 225 13.59 34.20 -23.42
CA PRO A 225 12.48 35.12 -23.30
C PRO A 225 12.23 35.46 -21.81
N THR A 226 12.07 36.74 -21.53
CA THR A 226 11.64 37.27 -20.23
C THR A 226 10.31 36.64 -19.86
N LEU A 227 10.24 36.01 -18.68
CA LEU A 227 9.04 35.38 -18.16
C LEU A 227 7.89 36.40 -18.08
N ALA A 228 6.83 36.13 -18.81
CA ALA A 228 5.57 36.85 -18.66
C ALA A 228 4.94 36.52 -17.27
N PRO A 229 4.14 37.42 -16.69
CA PRO A 229 3.51 37.17 -15.39
C PRO A 229 2.68 35.89 -15.46
N THR A 230 2.90 35.03 -14.46
CA THR A 230 2.22 33.76 -14.29
C THR A 230 0.72 33.99 -14.19
N PHE A 231 -0.01 33.72 -15.27
CA PHE A 231 -1.46 33.62 -15.22
C PHE A 231 -1.80 32.40 -14.33
N THR A 232 -2.63 32.62 -13.33
CA THR A 232 -3.32 31.53 -12.64
C THR A 232 -4.02 30.71 -13.72
N PRO A 233 -3.72 29.42 -13.90
CA PRO A 233 -4.34 28.65 -14.98
C PRO A 233 -5.85 28.61 -14.72
N VAL A 234 -6.62 29.16 -15.67
CA VAL A 234 -8.07 28.92 -15.71
C VAL A 234 -8.25 27.42 -15.88
N PRO A 235 -9.06 26.75 -15.05
CA PRO A 235 -9.27 25.30 -15.16
C PRO A 235 -9.70 24.97 -16.59
N THR A 236 -8.86 24.26 -17.32
CA THR A 236 -9.23 23.77 -18.66
C THR A 236 -10.30 22.71 -18.47
N PRO A 237 -11.48 22.82 -19.09
CA PRO A 237 -12.51 21.79 -18.98
C PRO A 237 -11.96 20.46 -19.49
N LEU A 238 -12.36 19.38 -18.82
CA LEU A 238 -11.93 18.04 -19.18
C LEU A 238 -12.25 17.75 -20.65
N PRO A 239 -11.27 17.35 -21.48
CA PRO A 239 -11.56 16.92 -22.84
C PRO A 239 -12.61 15.82 -22.84
N ALA A 240 -13.56 15.86 -23.79
CA ALA A 240 -14.62 14.84 -23.87
C ALA A 240 -14.05 13.41 -23.95
N GLU A 241 -12.90 13.27 -24.59
CA GLU A 241 -12.15 12.01 -24.67
C GLU A 241 -11.70 11.50 -23.30
N ALA A 242 -11.15 12.37 -22.45
CA ALA A 242 -10.70 11.99 -21.12
C ALA A 242 -11.86 11.58 -20.19
N GLN A 243 -13.04 12.19 -20.36
CA GLN A 243 -14.25 11.74 -19.65
C GLN A 243 -14.65 10.33 -20.08
N VAL A 244 -14.62 10.03 -21.37
CA VAL A 244 -14.91 8.68 -21.90
C VAL A 244 -13.89 7.68 -21.39
N GLN A 245 -12.61 8.02 -21.41
CA GLN A 245 -11.54 7.16 -20.90
C GLN A 245 -11.69 6.89 -19.39
N PHE A 246 -12.03 7.91 -18.61
CA PHE A 246 -12.29 7.73 -17.18
C PHE A 246 -13.44 6.75 -16.91
N ASP A 247 -14.55 6.88 -17.66
CA ASP A 247 -15.67 5.96 -17.53
C ASP A 247 -15.30 4.53 -17.98
N GLN A 248 -14.48 4.38 -19.03
CA GLN A 248 -13.96 3.08 -19.48
C GLN A 248 -13.07 2.42 -18.41
N ILE A 249 -12.21 3.17 -17.74
CA ILE A 249 -11.39 2.67 -16.63
C ILE A 249 -12.28 2.11 -15.51
N ILE A 250 -13.32 2.85 -15.12
CA ILE A 250 -14.25 2.41 -14.08
C ILE A 250 -14.99 1.15 -14.52
N ASP A 251 -15.42 1.09 -15.79
CA ASP A 251 -16.11 -0.09 -16.35
C ASP A 251 -15.23 -1.32 -16.34
N GLU A 252 -13.97 -1.18 -16.70
CA GLU A 252 -13.02 -2.28 -16.72
C GLU A 252 -12.68 -2.78 -15.32
N ILE A 253 -12.43 -1.87 -14.36
CA ILE A 253 -12.19 -2.23 -12.95
C ILE A 253 -13.39 -3.02 -12.40
N TYR A 254 -14.60 -2.51 -12.61
CA TYR A 254 -15.81 -3.14 -12.12
C TYR A 254 -16.06 -4.50 -12.78
N ARG A 255 -15.86 -4.60 -14.08
CA ARG A 255 -15.95 -5.86 -14.83
C ARG A 255 -14.99 -6.93 -14.31
N ARG A 256 -13.73 -6.56 -14.02
CA ARG A 256 -12.75 -7.49 -13.42
C ARG A 256 -13.18 -7.95 -12.03
N TYR A 257 -13.69 -7.05 -11.22
CA TYR A 257 -14.24 -7.38 -9.91
C TYR A 257 -15.38 -8.39 -9.99
N GLU A 258 -16.36 -8.17 -10.89
CA GLU A 258 -17.44 -9.12 -11.12
C GLU A 258 -16.92 -10.48 -11.58
N LEU A 259 -15.95 -10.51 -12.50
CA LEU A 259 -15.38 -11.77 -13.01
C LEU A 259 -14.70 -12.60 -11.92
N GLU A 260 -13.99 -11.99 -10.99
CA GLU A 260 -13.40 -12.72 -9.84
C GLU A 260 -14.48 -13.31 -8.93
N LEU A 261 -15.61 -12.64 -8.75
CA LEU A 261 -16.70 -13.09 -7.89
C LEU A 261 -17.56 -14.19 -8.51
N ILE A 262 -17.60 -14.33 -9.85
CA ILE A 262 -18.34 -15.41 -10.54
C ILE A 262 -17.95 -16.79 -10.01
N VAL A 263 -16.68 -16.98 -9.66
CA VAL A 263 -16.16 -18.25 -9.12
C VAL A 263 -16.86 -18.67 -7.81
N THR A 264 -17.34 -17.70 -7.05
CA THR A 264 -18.01 -17.92 -5.75
C THR A 264 -19.53 -17.86 -5.83
N GLU A 265 -20.08 -17.64 -7.02
CA GLU A 265 -21.52 -17.46 -7.29
C GLU A 265 -22.16 -16.39 -6.36
N THR A 266 -21.38 -15.38 -5.94
CA THR A 266 -21.83 -14.30 -5.07
C THR A 266 -22.03 -13.02 -5.85
N SER A 267 -23.04 -12.23 -5.44
CA SER A 267 -23.25 -10.90 -5.98
C SER A 267 -22.23 -9.92 -5.40
N PRO A 268 -21.72 -8.96 -6.22
CA PRO A 268 -20.81 -7.93 -5.75
C PRO A 268 -21.38 -7.10 -4.61
N GLU A 269 -20.60 -6.86 -3.57
CA GLU A 269 -20.97 -5.98 -2.45
C GLU A 269 -20.69 -4.50 -2.74
N LEU A 270 -19.68 -4.21 -3.60
CA LEU A 270 -19.36 -2.86 -4.04
C LEU A 270 -20.07 -2.55 -5.35
N SER A 271 -20.55 -1.33 -5.46
CA SER A 271 -21.14 -0.78 -6.68
C SER A 271 -20.08 -0.10 -7.54
N LYS A 272 -20.37 0.08 -8.83
CA LYS A 272 -19.54 0.85 -9.78
C LYS A 272 -19.33 2.28 -9.30
N ASP A 273 -20.34 2.91 -8.66
CA ASP A 273 -20.24 4.26 -8.14
C ASP A 273 -19.28 4.35 -6.95
N GLU A 274 -19.16 3.31 -6.13
CA GLU A 274 -18.17 3.27 -5.06
C GLU A 274 -16.74 3.17 -5.61
N PHE A 275 -16.48 2.43 -6.68
CA PHE A 275 -15.19 2.46 -7.38
C PHE A 275 -14.87 3.84 -7.95
N ARG A 276 -15.88 4.48 -8.59
CA ARG A 276 -15.73 5.86 -9.10
C ARG A 276 -15.39 6.83 -7.98
N GLU A 277 -16.14 6.79 -6.87
CA GLU A 277 -15.90 7.66 -5.72
C GLU A 277 -14.55 7.38 -5.06
N ALA A 278 -14.17 6.12 -4.91
CA ALA A 278 -12.87 5.72 -4.37
C ALA A 278 -11.71 6.27 -5.20
N LEU A 279 -11.81 6.18 -6.53
CA LEU A 279 -10.82 6.70 -7.45
C LEU A 279 -10.74 8.23 -7.36
N LEU A 280 -11.86 8.92 -7.50
CA LEU A 280 -11.92 10.38 -7.40
C LEU A 280 -11.41 10.90 -6.05
N SER A 281 -11.74 10.22 -4.95
CA SER A 281 -11.27 10.62 -3.63
C SER A 281 -9.76 10.49 -3.48
N GLN A 282 -9.17 9.43 -4.03
CA GLN A 282 -7.73 9.20 -3.97
C GLN A 282 -6.95 10.26 -4.76
N TYR A 283 -7.35 10.50 -6.02
CA TYR A 283 -6.65 11.48 -6.86
C TYR A 283 -6.89 12.91 -6.39
N ARG A 284 -8.06 13.21 -5.84
CA ARG A 284 -8.31 14.52 -5.21
C ARG A 284 -7.40 14.73 -3.98
N GLU A 285 -7.21 13.70 -3.17
CA GLU A 285 -6.31 13.77 -2.03
C GLU A 285 -4.85 13.91 -2.45
N ARG A 286 -4.42 13.21 -3.51
CA ARG A 286 -3.07 13.36 -4.09
C ARG A 286 -2.84 14.80 -4.55
N LEU A 287 -3.70 15.35 -5.41
CA LEU A 287 -3.58 16.72 -5.90
C LEU A 287 -3.62 17.74 -4.77
N LEU A 288 -4.46 17.50 -3.74
CA LEU A 288 -4.49 18.36 -2.56
C LEU A 288 -3.17 18.34 -1.78
N ASN A 289 -2.59 17.16 -1.60
CA ASN A 289 -1.29 17.02 -0.94
C ASN A 289 -0.20 17.76 -1.73
N ASP A 290 -0.17 17.60 -3.04
CA ASP A 290 0.81 18.25 -3.93
C ASP A 290 0.69 19.78 -3.86
N GLU A 291 -0.53 20.31 -3.88
CA GLU A 291 -0.77 21.76 -3.73
C GLU A 291 -0.39 22.29 -2.35
N ILE A 292 -0.68 21.55 -1.28
CA ILE A 292 -0.24 21.92 0.08
C ILE A 292 1.29 21.92 0.14
N GLN A 293 1.95 20.87 -0.36
CA GLN A 293 3.41 20.77 -0.41
C GLN A 293 4.04 21.94 -1.19
N ALA A 294 3.45 22.29 -2.33
CA ALA A 294 3.91 23.45 -3.12
C ALA A 294 3.78 24.77 -2.37
N ARG A 295 2.73 24.92 -1.54
CA ARG A 295 2.56 26.12 -0.69
C ARG A 295 3.52 26.15 0.48
N LEU A 296 3.84 25.00 1.07
CA LEU A 296 4.81 24.89 2.18
C LEU A 296 6.25 25.15 1.71
N VAL A 297 6.61 24.63 0.52
CA VAL A 297 7.92 24.82 -0.10
C VAL A 297 7.75 25.24 -1.56
N PRO A 298 7.61 26.56 -1.82
CA PRO A 298 7.51 27.07 -3.19
C PRO A 298 8.81 26.87 -3.97
N GLU A 299 8.70 26.44 -5.21
CA GLU A 299 9.87 26.17 -6.07
C GLU A 299 10.71 27.42 -6.32
N GLU A 300 10.06 28.59 -6.43
CA GLU A 300 10.72 29.86 -6.72
C GLU A 300 11.68 30.30 -5.61
N SER A 301 11.38 29.92 -4.38
CA SER A 301 12.20 30.25 -3.20
C SER A 301 13.18 29.14 -2.81
N PHE A 302 13.06 27.96 -3.42
CA PHE A 302 13.90 26.82 -3.09
C PHE A 302 15.29 26.91 -3.72
N THR A 303 16.31 26.86 -2.89
CA THR A 303 17.71 26.80 -3.34
C THR A 303 18.26 25.41 -3.11
N ALA A 304 18.63 24.74 -4.19
CA ALA A 304 19.22 23.42 -4.12
C ALA A 304 20.63 23.47 -3.51
N SER A 305 20.95 22.49 -2.68
CA SER A 305 22.30 22.27 -2.19
C SER A 305 23.19 21.77 -3.31
N THR A 306 24.46 22.18 -3.32
CA THR A 306 25.51 21.63 -4.20
C THR A 306 26.38 20.62 -3.47
N GLU A 307 26.02 20.23 -2.25
CA GLU A 307 26.78 19.25 -1.49
C GLU A 307 26.66 17.84 -2.06
N VAL A 308 27.79 17.16 -2.09
CA VAL A 308 27.85 15.75 -2.46
C VAL A 308 27.12 14.93 -1.40
N GLU A 309 26.10 14.18 -1.82
CA GLU A 309 25.31 13.32 -0.94
C GLU A 309 25.87 11.90 -0.88
N ARG A 310 26.35 11.40 -2.03
CA ARG A 310 26.93 10.06 -2.13
C ARG A 310 28.19 10.07 -2.96
N VAL A 311 29.11 9.17 -2.63
CA VAL A 311 30.31 8.91 -3.41
C VAL A 311 30.36 7.44 -3.82
N GLN A 312 30.77 7.16 -5.04
CA GLN A 312 31.15 5.82 -5.49
C GLN A 312 32.68 5.77 -5.50
N ALA A 313 33.24 4.76 -4.86
CA ALA A 313 34.66 4.63 -4.73
C ALA A 313 35.16 3.20 -4.95
N ARG A 314 36.46 3.08 -5.22
CA ARG A 314 37.17 1.81 -5.17
C ARG A 314 38.37 1.93 -4.24
N GLN A 315 38.76 0.80 -3.64
CA GLN A 315 39.83 0.78 -2.64
C GLN A 315 40.82 -0.33 -2.87
N ILE A 316 42.06 -0.13 -2.36
CA ILE A 316 43.04 -1.16 -2.09
C ILE A 316 43.33 -1.12 -0.60
N LEU A 317 43.16 -2.25 0.08
CA LEU A 317 43.44 -2.38 1.50
C LEU A 317 44.75 -3.14 1.70
N ILE A 318 45.67 -2.56 2.46
CA ILE A 318 46.80 -3.27 3.07
C ILE A 318 46.43 -3.53 4.53
N ALA A 319 46.01 -4.74 4.82
CA ALA A 319 45.52 -5.11 6.13
C ALA A 319 46.61 -5.10 7.19
N VAL A 320 46.29 -4.60 8.38
CA VAL A 320 47.18 -4.68 9.52
C VAL A 320 46.44 -5.44 10.64
N ASN A 321 46.88 -6.69 10.85
CA ASN A 321 46.23 -7.62 11.77
C ASN A 321 47.19 -7.93 12.94
N PRO A 322 47.33 -7.03 13.93
CA PRO A 322 48.15 -7.29 15.10
C PRO A 322 47.47 -8.40 15.96
N PRO A 323 48.24 -9.16 16.75
CA PRO A 323 47.68 -10.13 17.70
C PRO A 323 46.70 -9.45 18.63
N ALA A 324 45.67 -10.20 19.08
CA ALA A 324 44.60 -9.67 19.95
C ALA A 324 45.12 -9.07 21.28
N GLU A 325 46.29 -9.54 21.77
CA GLU A 325 46.92 -9.07 23.00
C GLU A 325 48.10 -8.09 22.73
N ALA A 326 48.17 -7.53 21.52
CA ALA A 326 49.24 -6.58 21.16
C ALA A 326 49.15 -5.29 21.98
N THR A 327 50.29 -4.80 22.47
CA THR A 327 50.35 -3.50 23.11
C THR A 327 50.15 -2.37 22.08
N ALA A 328 49.81 -1.18 22.53
CA ALA A 328 49.68 -0.01 21.66
C ALA A 328 50.93 0.24 20.83
N GLU A 329 52.12 0.06 21.43
CA GLU A 329 53.40 0.22 20.70
C GLU A 329 53.59 -0.85 19.61
N GLN A 330 53.13 -2.07 19.87
CA GLN A 330 53.19 -3.15 18.85
C GLN A 330 52.21 -2.89 17.71
N ILE A 331 51.01 -2.37 18.00
CA ILE A 331 50.04 -1.97 16.98
C ILE A 331 50.64 -0.83 16.11
N GLU A 332 51.18 0.23 16.71
CA GLU A 332 51.78 1.33 15.98
C GLU A 332 53.00 0.86 15.15
N ALA A 333 53.81 -0.05 15.65
CA ALA A 333 54.90 -0.63 14.89
C ALA A 333 54.41 -1.45 13.68
N ALA A 334 53.30 -2.20 13.83
CA ALA A 334 52.71 -2.95 12.72
C ALA A 334 52.17 -2.00 11.63
N PHE A 335 51.49 -0.92 12.00
CA PHE A 335 51.04 0.11 11.03
C PHE A 335 52.21 0.79 10.36
N ALA A 336 53.24 1.14 11.11
CA ALA A 336 54.46 1.75 10.53
C ALA A 336 55.19 0.81 9.55
N ALA A 337 55.21 -0.48 9.82
CA ALA A 337 55.80 -1.49 8.97
C ALA A 337 55.00 -1.70 7.64
N ALA A 338 53.68 -1.55 7.66
CA ALA A 338 52.82 -1.71 6.50
C ALA A 338 52.75 -0.44 5.61
N LEU A 339 53.02 0.74 6.17
CA LEU A 339 52.89 2.02 5.46
C LEU A 339 53.72 2.10 4.17
N PRO A 340 55.00 1.64 4.10
CA PRO A 340 55.76 1.69 2.86
C PRO A 340 55.10 0.91 1.69
N ALA A 341 54.43 -0.21 1.97
CA ALA A 341 53.70 -0.97 0.95
C ALA A 341 52.47 -0.18 0.42
N ALA A 342 51.74 0.50 1.28
CA ALA A 342 50.66 1.37 0.86
C ALA A 342 51.14 2.57 0.04
N GLN A 343 52.27 3.19 0.44
CA GLN A 343 52.89 4.29 -0.30
C GLN A 343 53.40 3.86 -1.68
N ASP A 344 53.96 2.67 -1.80
CA ASP A 344 54.39 2.07 -3.08
C ASP A 344 53.20 1.92 -4.05
N ILE A 345 52.04 1.44 -3.56
CA ILE A 345 50.83 1.34 -4.37
C ILE A 345 50.37 2.73 -4.82
N VAL A 346 50.32 3.71 -3.93
CA VAL A 346 49.97 5.09 -4.30
C VAL A 346 50.88 5.64 -5.36
N ALA A 347 52.20 5.39 -5.25
CA ALA A 347 53.19 5.86 -6.24
C ALA A 347 52.94 5.19 -7.63
N GLN A 348 52.68 3.90 -7.68
CA GLN A 348 52.35 3.18 -8.90
C GLN A 348 51.04 3.69 -9.53
N LEU A 349 49.98 3.88 -8.76
CA LEU A 349 48.72 4.42 -9.24
C LEU A 349 48.86 5.83 -9.79
N ARG A 350 49.60 6.71 -9.10
CA ARG A 350 49.89 8.08 -9.57
C ARG A 350 50.79 8.12 -10.78
N ALA A 351 51.61 7.06 -11.02
CA ALA A 351 52.39 6.87 -12.23
C ALA A 351 51.55 6.28 -13.39
N GLY A 352 50.27 5.99 -13.20
CA GLY A 352 49.36 5.52 -14.23
C GLY A 352 49.15 4.01 -14.27
N ALA A 353 49.55 3.28 -13.22
CA ALA A 353 49.19 1.86 -13.12
C ALA A 353 47.65 1.68 -13.02
N ASP A 354 47.18 0.55 -13.56
CA ASP A 354 45.76 0.23 -13.53
C ASP A 354 45.30 -0.15 -12.11
N PHE A 355 44.27 0.55 -11.60
CA PHE A 355 43.79 0.36 -10.23
C PHE A 355 43.23 -1.03 -10.02
N ALA A 356 42.45 -1.56 -10.99
CA ALA A 356 41.82 -2.86 -10.87
C ALA A 356 42.84 -3.98 -10.82
N THR A 357 43.91 -3.89 -11.63
CA THR A 357 45.00 -4.82 -11.60
C THR A 357 45.72 -4.82 -10.25
N LEU A 358 46.07 -3.62 -9.74
CA LEU A 358 46.69 -3.52 -8.42
C LEU A 358 45.77 -3.95 -7.28
N ALA A 359 44.48 -3.71 -7.37
CA ALA A 359 43.50 -4.22 -6.41
C ALA A 359 43.52 -5.75 -6.39
N ALA A 360 43.43 -6.41 -7.53
CA ALA A 360 43.47 -7.87 -7.63
C ALA A 360 44.77 -8.48 -7.13
N GLU A 361 45.92 -7.82 -7.35
CA GLU A 361 47.24 -8.34 -6.97
C GLU A 361 47.63 -8.03 -5.52
N ARG A 362 47.21 -6.90 -4.98
CA ARG A 362 47.79 -6.32 -3.77
C ARG A 362 46.78 -6.04 -2.66
N SER A 363 45.47 -6.07 -2.94
CA SER A 363 44.45 -5.78 -1.92
C SER A 363 44.17 -6.98 -1.04
N ASP A 364 44.16 -6.74 0.27
CA ASP A 364 43.72 -7.71 1.28
C ASP A 364 42.18 -7.67 1.47
N ASP A 365 41.47 -6.73 0.82
CA ASP A 365 40.01 -6.70 0.86
C ASP A 365 39.39 -7.73 -0.09
N ILE A 366 39.07 -8.89 0.46
CA ILE A 366 38.45 -10.02 -0.28
C ILE A 366 37.10 -9.63 -0.90
N GLY A 367 36.38 -8.65 -0.32
CA GLY A 367 35.06 -8.24 -0.77
C GLY A 367 35.07 -7.46 -2.08
N SER A 368 36.16 -6.72 -2.38
CA SER A 368 36.22 -5.83 -3.54
C SER A 368 37.38 -6.11 -4.48
N ARG A 369 38.49 -6.73 -4.04
CA ARG A 369 39.71 -6.90 -4.84
C ARG A 369 39.48 -7.56 -6.21
N ASP A 370 38.65 -8.60 -6.26
CA ASP A 370 38.38 -9.37 -7.48
C ASP A 370 37.38 -8.63 -8.41
N ASN A 371 36.76 -7.54 -7.91
CA ASN A 371 35.90 -6.62 -8.64
C ASN A 371 36.59 -5.25 -8.87
N GLY A 372 37.91 -5.26 -9.07
CA GLY A 372 38.66 -4.04 -9.34
C GLY A 372 38.74 -3.04 -8.18
N GLY A 373 38.48 -3.52 -6.96
CA GLY A 373 38.46 -2.71 -5.74
C GLY A 373 37.14 -1.95 -5.52
N ASP A 374 36.10 -2.15 -6.34
CA ASP A 374 34.83 -1.40 -6.23
C ASP A 374 34.13 -1.72 -4.91
N ILE A 375 33.94 -0.69 -4.10
CA ILE A 375 33.22 -0.74 -2.81
C ILE A 375 31.82 -0.17 -2.90
N GLY A 376 31.35 0.18 -4.11
CA GLY A 376 30.02 0.69 -4.36
C GLY A 376 29.84 2.16 -3.99
N SER A 377 28.59 2.57 -3.92
CA SER A 377 28.18 3.92 -3.54
C SER A 377 27.73 3.97 -2.08
N PHE A 378 28.18 4.98 -1.33
CA PHE A 378 27.85 5.16 0.08
C PHE A 378 27.61 6.63 0.42
N ASP A 379 26.86 6.86 1.51
CA ASP A 379 26.52 8.18 2.03
C ASP A 379 27.56 8.71 3.06
N ARG A 380 27.33 9.92 3.58
CA ARG A 380 28.20 10.56 4.61
C ARG A 380 28.23 9.83 5.95
N ASN A 381 27.30 8.91 6.21
CA ASN A 381 27.30 8.05 7.40
C ASN A 381 28.05 6.72 7.14
N GLY A 382 28.54 6.53 5.92
CA GLY A 382 29.23 5.33 5.49
C GLY A 382 28.31 4.18 5.09
N PHE A 383 26.99 4.38 5.01
CA PHE A 383 26.06 3.34 4.59
C PHE A 383 26.10 3.17 3.08
N ALA A 384 26.46 1.97 2.64
CA ALA A 384 26.57 1.62 1.23
C ALA A 384 25.30 0.92 0.72
N ASP A 385 25.06 1.03 -0.60
CA ASP A 385 23.93 0.39 -1.28
C ASP A 385 23.96 -1.15 -1.20
N ASN A 386 25.15 -1.73 -1.03
CA ASN A 386 25.35 -3.16 -0.85
C ASN A 386 25.15 -3.64 0.61
N GLY A 387 24.74 -2.75 1.53
CA GLY A 387 24.53 -3.02 2.95
C GLY A 387 25.80 -2.97 3.82
N ALA A 388 26.96 -2.63 3.24
CA ALA A 388 28.18 -2.42 4.01
C ALA A 388 28.16 -1.09 4.76
N THR A 389 28.97 -1.00 5.82
CA THR A 389 29.22 0.26 6.53
C THR A 389 30.73 0.51 6.59
N TYR A 390 31.15 1.68 6.11
CA TYR A 390 32.55 2.05 6.04
C TYR A 390 32.99 2.89 7.25
N PRO A 391 34.27 2.76 7.66
CA PRO A 391 34.84 3.54 8.75
C PRO A 391 34.76 5.06 8.49
N PRO A 392 34.55 5.88 9.54
CA PRO A 392 34.44 7.34 9.37
C PRO A 392 35.64 7.98 8.67
N GLU A 393 36.87 7.50 8.95
CA GLU A 393 38.10 8.02 8.36
C GLU A 393 38.14 7.80 6.83
N LEU A 394 37.63 6.66 6.38
CA LEU A 394 37.50 6.34 4.96
C LEU A 394 36.43 7.21 4.31
N VAL A 395 35.30 7.40 4.99
CA VAL A 395 34.18 8.22 4.48
C VAL A 395 34.63 9.69 4.36
N GLU A 396 35.26 10.26 5.39
CA GLU A 396 35.77 11.64 5.37
C GLU A 396 36.75 11.86 4.21
N ALA A 397 37.68 10.93 4.03
CA ALA A 397 38.64 10.99 2.91
C ALA A 397 37.92 10.92 1.57
N ALA A 398 36.95 10.01 1.39
CA ALA A 398 36.22 9.83 0.12
C ALA A 398 35.45 11.10 -0.26
N PHE A 399 34.74 11.74 0.70
CA PHE A 399 33.98 12.96 0.44
C PHE A 399 34.87 14.19 0.20
N SER A 400 36.10 14.16 0.66
CA SER A 400 37.08 15.24 0.45
C SER A 400 37.89 15.07 -0.85
N LEU A 401 37.94 13.86 -1.40
CA LEU A 401 38.76 13.52 -2.55
C LEU A 401 38.05 13.88 -3.87
N PRO A 402 38.65 14.65 -4.77
CA PRO A 402 38.11 14.87 -6.09
C PRO A 402 37.96 13.55 -6.91
N VAL A 403 37.03 13.55 -7.86
CA VAL A 403 36.77 12.39 -8.73
C VAL A 403 38.06 12.06 -9.55
N ASN A 404 38.38 10.79 -9.68
CA ASN A 404 39.55 10.22 -10.37
C ASN A 404 40.90 10.64 -9.75
N GLN A 405 40.93 10.99 -8.48
CA GLN A 405 42.16 11.19 -7.75
C GLN A 405 42.44 10.04 -6.80
N ILE A 406 43.73 9.70 -6.67
CA ILE A 406 44.23 8.69 -5.74
C ILE A 406 44.53 9.36 -4.39
N SER A 407 43.96 8.84 -3.31
CA SER A 407 44.20 9.30 -1.96
C SER A 407 45.66 9.06 -1.52
N ASP A 408 46.10 9.73 -0.48
CA ASP A 408 47.18 9.22 0.37
C ASP A 408 46.69 8.00 1.15
N PRO A 409 47.60 7.19 1.74
CA PRO A 409 47.17 6.05 2.58
C PRO A 409 46.32 6.52 3.77
N ILE A 410 45.09 6.01 3.89
CA ILE A 410 44.15 6.34 4.94
C ILE A 410 44.20 5.23 6.00
N ARG A 411 44.45 5.61 7.23
CA ARG A 411 44.51 4.67 8.34
C ARG A 411 43.10 4.44 8.91
N THR A 412 42.75 3.17 9.05
CA THR A 412 41.57 2.73 9.79
C THR A 412 41.95 1.59 10.75
N GLN A 413 41.02 1.07 11.50
CA GLN A 413 41.25 -0.10 12.34
C GLN A 413 41.64 -1.38 11.57
N PHE A 414 41.36 -1.43 10.26
CA PHE A 414 41.64 -2.59 9.39
C PHE A 414 43.02 -2.55 8.73
N GLY A 415 43.64 -1.40 8.65
CA GLY A 415 44.89 -1.20 7.96
C GLY A 415 44.98 0.12 7.20
N TRP A 416 45.75 0.14 6.12
CA TRP A 416 45.92 1.28 5.23
C TRP A 416 45.06 1.11 3.99
N HIS A 417 44.15 2.07 3.74
CA HIS A 417 43.31 2.11 2.55
C HIS A 417 43.85 3.13 1.55
N ILE A 418 43.86 2.77 0.30
CA ILE A 418 44.07 3.67 -0.82
C ILE A 418 42.77 3.76 -1.58
N LEU A 419 42.25 4.97 -1.74
CA LEU A 419 40.96 5.24 -2.37
C LEU A 419 41.12 5.94 -3.71
N GLU A 420 40.16 5.65 -4.58
CA GLU A 420 39.82 6.49 -5.72
C GLU A 420 38.32 6.68 -5.78
N VAL A 421 37.87 7.93 -5.78
CA VAL A 421 36.47 8.28 -6.00
C VAL A 421 36.16 8.27 -7.50
N THR A 422 35.28 7.40 -7.93
CA THR A 422 34.92 7.26 -9.36
C THR A 422 33.74 8.13 -9.75
N ARG A 423 32.88 8.45 -8.76
CA ARG A 423 31.70 9.30 -8.96
C ARG A 423 31.33 10.03 -7.68
N GLN A 424 30.87 11.26 -7.85
CA GLN A 424 30.18 12.02 -6.80
C GLN A 424 28.75 12.32 -7.25
N THR A 425 27.78 12.10 -6.40
CA THR A 425 26.37 12.31 -6.69
C THR A 425 25.86 13.49 -5.88
N ILE A 426 25.39 14.51 -6.57
CA ILE A 426 24.63 15.62 -6.03
C ILE A 426 23.21 15.41 -6.55
N PRO A 427 22.17 15.31 -5.67
CA PRO A 427 20.82 15.15 -6.12
C PRO A 427 20.35 16.32 -6.98
N SER A 428 19.47 16.06 -7.93
CA SER A 428 18.88 17.11 -8.74
C SER A 428 18.12 18.13 -7.87
N LYS A 429 17.95 19.35 -8.37
CA LYS A 429 17.13 20.36 -7.70
C LYS A 429 15.71 19.82 -7.45
N GLU A 430 15.17 19.06 -8.40
CA GLU A 430 13.85 18.49 -8.34
C GLU A 430 13.73 17.43 -7.23
N ASP A 431 14.69 16.51 -7.12
CA ASP A 431 14.74 15.50 -6.04
C ASP A 431 14.86 16.15 -4.67
N GLN A 432 15.72 17.18 -4.57
CA GLN A 432 15.89 17.92 -3.30
C GLN A 432 14.61 18.68 -2.92
N LEU A 433 13.95 19.33 -3.89
CA LEU A 433 12.68 20.02 -3.68
C LEU A 433 11.59 19.06 -3.25
N GLN A 434 11.49 17.91 -3.91
CA GLN A 434 10.48 16.90 -3.56
C GLN A 434 10.69 16.35 -2.15
N ARG A 435 11.94 16.08 -1.74
CA ARG A 435 12.25 15.69 -0.36
C ARG A 435 11.89 16.79 0.64
N ALA A 436 12.30 18.03 0.37
CA ALA A 436 11.98 19.16 1.22
C ALA A 436 10.46 19.38 1.37
N ARG A 437 9.69 19.18 0.30
CA ARG A 437 8.22 19.23 0.29
C ARG A 437 7.62 18.14 1.16
N THR A 438 8.11 16.91 1.03
CA THR A 438 7.65 15.76 1.82
C THR A 438 7.94 15.99 3.31
N GLU A 439 9.17 16.36 3.67
CA GLU A 439 9.55 16.64 5.07
C GLU A 439 8.75 17.81 5.68
N ALA A 440 8.55 18.88 4.91
CA ALA A 440 7.75 20.01 5.36
C ALA A 440 6.28 19.61 5.55
N PHE A 441 5.74 18.79 4.68
CA PHE A 441 4.37 18.30 4.78
C PHE A 441 4.19 17.37 5.99
N ASP A 442 5.10 16.44 6.23
CA ASP A 442 5.04 15.51 7.38
C ASP A 442 5.11 16.27 8.70
N ARG A 443 5.99 17.27 8.79
CA ARG A 443 6.08 18.15 9.95
C ARG A 443 4.81 18.95 10.14
N TRP A 444 4.33 19.56 9.07
CA TRP A 444 3.12 20.37 9.08
C TRP A 444 1.89 19.58 9.50
N ILE A 445 1.67 18.37 8.95
CA ILE A 445 0.50 17.53 9.31
C ILE A 445 0.58 17.09 10.78
N ALA A 446 1.77 16.80 11.30
CA ALA A 446 1.97 16.47 12.70
C ALA A 446 1.62 17.66 13.61
N GLU A 447 2.04 18.88 13.26
CA GLU A 447 1.70 20.11 13.97
C GLU A 447 0.20 20.39 13.94
N GLN A 448 -0.43 20.24 12.77
CA GLN A 448 -1.88 20.43 12.64
C GLN A 448 -2.68 19.39 13.45
N ARG A 449 -2.23 18.14 13.50
CA ARG A 449 -2.84 17.12 14.35
C ARG A 449 -2.73 17.47 15.84
N ALA A 450 -1.58 17.97 16.28
CA ALA A 450 -1.35 18.35 17.67
C ALA A 450 -2.21 19.57 18.07
N ALA A 451 -2.48 20.49 17.14
CA ALA A 451 -3.28 21.69 17.37
C ALA A 451 -4.80 21.46 17.24
N ALA A 452 -5.23 20.40 16.56
CA ALA A 452 -6.65 20.13 16.32
C ALA A 452 -7.36 19.56 17.57
N ASP A 453 -8.63 19.97 17.79
CA ASP A 453 -9.52 19.32 18.76
C ASP A 453 -10.00 17.99 18.19
N ILE A 454 -9.22 16.94 18.45
CA ILE A 454 -9.51 15.57 17.97
C ILE A 454 -10.06 14.77 19.15
N ARG A 455 -11.25 14.22 18.98
CA ARG A 455 -11.88 13.29 19.92
C ARG A 455 -12.12 11.96 19.28
N ARG A 456 -11.76 10.89 19.96
CA ARG A 456 -12.02 9.50 19.56
C ARG A 456 -12.99 8.89 20.54
N PHE A 457 -13.96 8.16 20.02
CA PHE A 457 -14.99 7.52 20.82
C PHE A 457 -14.73 6.01 20.78
N PRO A 458 -14.12 5.44 21.82
CA PRO A 458 -13.85 4.01 21.89
C PRO A 458 -15.17 3.24 21.84
N GLU A 459 -15.15 2.06 21.20
CA GLU A 459 -16.29 1.15 21.33
C GLU A 459 -16.49 0.85 22.81
N PRO A 460 -17.76 0.78 23.28
CA PRO A 460 -18.02 0.32 24.63
C PRO A 460 -17.44 -1.09 24.72
N THR A 461 -16.45 -1.27 25.58
CA THR A 461 -15.97 -2.59 25.94
C THR A 461 -17.20 -3.42 26.34
N PRO A 462 -17.46 -4.57 25.72
CA PRO A 462 -18.59 -5.38 26.15
C PRO A 462 -18.38 -5.62 27.65
N THR A 463 -19.33 -5.17 28.46
CA THR A 463 -19.29 -5.42 29.90
C THR A 463 -19.18 -6.94 30.03
N PRO A 464 -18.11 -7.49 30.61
CA PRO A 464 -18.01 -8.93 30.76
C PRO A 464 -19.28 -9.35 31.47
N THR A 465 -20.11 -10.15 30.81
CA THR A 465 -21.25 -10.79 31.44
C THR A 465 -20.69 -11.47 32.68
N PRO A 466 -21.13 -11.14 33.90
CA PRO A 466 -20.61 -11.81 35.06
C PRO A 466 -20.88 -13.29 34.84
N PHE A 467 -19.79 -14.04 34.62
CA PHE A 467 -19.91 -15.49 34.63
C PHE A 467 -20.63 -15.85 35.92
N PRO A 468 -21.67 -16.72 35.90
CA PRO A 468 -22.20 -17.24 37.13
C PRO A 468 -20.97 -17.81 37.88
N THR A 469 -20.72 -17.25 39.06
CA THR A 469 -19.64 -17.69 39.91
C THR A 469 -20.01 -19.09 40.35
N GLU A 470 -19.63 -20.10 39.57
CA GLU A 470 -19.55 -21.46 40.07
C GLU A 470 -18.63 -21.40 41.30
N PRO A 471 -19.09 -21.87 42.45
CA PRO A 471 -18.23 -21.90 43.61
C PRO A 471 -16.96 -22.63 43.21
N ALA A 472 -15.83 -21.98 43.40
CA ALA A 472 -14.53 -22.53 43.08
C ALA A 472 -14.45 -23.96 43.66
N PRO A 473 -14.10 -25.00 42.88
CA PRO A 473 -13.92 -26.35 43.40
C PRO A 473 -12.92 -26.26 44.54
N THR A 474 -13.32 -26.74 45.72
CA THR A 474 -12.42 -26.83 46.86
C THR A 474 -11.26 -27.73 46.46
N ILE A 475 -10.11 -27.11 46.15
CA ILE A 475 -8.89 -27.84 45.85
C ILE A 475 -8.44 -28.46 47.17
N VAL A 476 -8.73 -29.75 47.33
CA VAL A 476 -8.07 -30.55 48.35
C VAL A 476 -6.61 -30.71 47.90
N PRO A 477 -5.63 -30.22 48.65
CA PRO A 477 -4.25 -30.37 48.24
C PRO A 477 -3.85 -31.84 48.47
N THR A 478 -3.86 -32.61 47.39
CA THR A 478 -3.32 -33.96 47.40
C THR A 478 -2.06 -33.95 46.54
N TYR A 479 -0.93 -34.19 47.21
CA TYR A 479 0.36 -34.50 46.65
C TYR A 479 1.34 -33.34 46.39
N LEU A 480 2.29 -33.20 47.30
CA LEU A 480 3.60 -32.61 47.05
C LEU A 480 4.35 -33.50 46.02
N PRO A 481 4.80 -32.97 44.86
CA PRO A 481 5.70 -33.74 44.01
C PRO A 481 7.05 -33.89 44.69
N GLY A 482 7.53 -35.12 44.75
CA GLY A 482 8.89 -35.42 45.14
C GLY A 482 9.93 -34.79 44.20
N PRO A 483 11.22 -34.77 44.61
CA PRO A 483 12.25 -34.13 43.80
C PRO A 483 12.34 -34.76 42.42
N PRO A 484 12.64 -33.97 41.37
CA PRO A 484 12.65 -34.47 39.99
C PRO A 484 13.70 -35.56 39.81
N THR A 485 13.26 -36.67 39.24
CA THR A 485 14.15 -37.79 38.82
C THR A 485 15.09 -37.24 37.75
N PRO A 486 16.39 -37.53 37.77
CA PRO A 486 17.33 -37.07 36.76
C PRO A 486 16.96 -37.65 35.39
N ILE A 487 16.91 -36.80 34.40
CA ILE A 487 16.68 -37.14 32.99
C ILE A 487 17.84 -38.03 32.52
N PRO A 488 17.59 -39.22 31.95
CA PRO A 488 18.65 -40.04 31.41
C PRO A 488 19.32 -39.31 30.23
N THR A 489 20.64 -39.22 30.29
CA THR A 489 21.50 -38.72 29.20
C THR A 489 21.29 -39.58 27.97
N PRO A 490 21.02 -39.01 26.80
CA PRO A 490 20.90 -39.81 25.57
C PRO A 490 22.24 -40.46 25.25
N THR A 491 22.24 -41.77 25.21
CA THR A 491 23.36 -42.57 24.72
C THR A 491 23.47 -42.36 23.24
N LEU A 492 24.60 -41.87 22.76
CA LEU A 492 24.91 -41.74 21.34
C LEU A 492 24.88 -43.13 20.71
N GLU A 493 23.98 -43.36 19.78
CA GLU A 493 24.00 -44.56 18.93
C GLU A 493 25.25 -44.53 18.03
N PRO A 494 25.87 -45.70 17.79
CA PRO A 494 27.06 -45.77 16.95
C PRO A 494 26.72 -45.44 15.49
N THR A 495 27.52 -44.56 14.88
CA THR A 495 27.50 -44.19 13.48
C THR A 495 27.56 -45.47 12.62
N ILE A 496 26.53 -45.70 11.83
CA ILE A 496 26.55 -46.75 10.78
C ILE A 496 27.43 -46.24 9.64
N GLU A 497 28.53 -46.94 9.44
CA GLU A 497 29.43 -46.75 8.30
C GLU A 497 28.72 -47.22 7.02
N VAL A 498 28.33 -46.24 6.17
CA VAL A 498 27.73 -46.54 4.88
C VAL A 498 28.84 -46.91 3.88
N THR A 499 28.89 -48.18 3.56
CA THR A 499 29.75 -48.72 2.49
C THR A 499 29.24 -48.18 1.14
N PRO A 500 30.08 -47.59 0.26
CA PRO A 500 29.64 -47.14 -1.03
C PRO A 500 29.32 -48.31 -1.99
N GLU A 501 28.17 -48.25 -2.59
CA GLU A 501 27.68 -49.14 -3.64
C GLU A 501 28.52 -49.04 -4.91
N PRO A 502 28.87 -50.15 -5.61
CA PRO A 502 29.70 -50.07 -6.81
C PRO A 502 28.93 -49.54 -8.02
N THR A 503 29.55 -48.58 -8.70
CA THR A 503 29.10 -47.97 -9.97
C THR A 503 28.92 -49.04 -11.04
N PRO A 504 27.79 -49.07 -11.79
CA PRO A 504 27.64 -49.97 -12.93
C PRO A 504 28.52 -49.53 -14.11
N THR A 505 29.38 -50.43 -14.55
CA THR A 505 30.22 -50.32 -15.75
C THR A 505 29.35 -50.35 -17.00
N ALA A 506 29.40 -49.31 -17.82
CA ALA A 506 28.77 -49.30 -19.14
C ALA A 506 29.51 -50.22 -20.08
N THR A 507 28.83 -51.27 -20.55
CA THR A 507 29.32 -52.19 -21.58
C THR A 507 29.05 -51.57 -22.94
N VAL A 508 30.08 -51.19 -23.65
CA VAL A 508 30.06 -50.89 -25.11
C VAL A 508 30.20 -52.21 -25.84
N THR A 509 29.27 -52.54 -26.73
CA THR A 509 29.37 -53.65 -27.67
C THR A 509 29.28 -53.13 -29.10
N PRO A 510 29.92 -53.73 -30.08
CA PRO A 510 30.53 -53.15 -31.29
C PRO A 510 29.56 -52.73 -32.38
#